data_b67134dbf8cbb5214affa21339e0747e
#
_entry.id   b67134dbf8cbb5214affa21339e0747e
#
_cell.length_a   1.000
_cell.length_b   1.000
_cell.length_c   1.000
_cell.angle_alpha   90.00
_cell.angle_beta   90.00
_cell.angle_gamma   90.00
#
_symmetry.space_group_name_H-M   'P 1'
#
loop_
_entity.id
_entity.type
_entity.pdbx_description
1 polymer ?
#
loop_
_entity_poly.entity_id
_entity_poly.type
_entity_poly.pdbx_seq_one_letter_code
_entity_poly.pdbx_strand_id
1 'polypeptide(L)'
;PDEDRSISGLEYVVDPDRDPVVIVDGLTKALRHPGWRLAWMVGPPDVVEVVSRIGGALDGGANAPLQRASLDALAPAAAEAEARAVRAVFRAKRDRLVSGLEALGVRVAPARGTFYAFCDLSGLPAPLRDADAFFEAALDERVITVPGRLFDMDPGHQQSGPSPLASWLRFSYGPPMAVVEEGLSRLARVVAAAAAGA
;
A
#
# COMPACT_ATOMS: atom_id res chain seq x y z
N PRO A 1 13.35 13.83 -8.69
CA PRO A 1 13.70 12.57 -8.05
C PRO A 1 13.78 11.52 -9.14
N ASP A 2 14.88 10.78 -9.13
CA ASP A 2 15.11 9.70 -10.06
C ASP A 2 13.96 8.70 -9.92
N GLU A 3 13.14 8.51 -10.93
CA GLU A 3 11.92 7.70 -10.86
C GLU A 3 12.23 6.21 -10.62
N ASP A 4 13.50 5.85 -10.68
CA ASP A 4 13.97 4.47 -10.57
C ASP A 4 14.49 4.08 -9.19
N ARG A 5 14.41 4.96 -8.20
CA ARG A 5 14.91 4.71 -6.85
C ARG A 5 13.84 4.93 -5.78
N SER A 6 13.70 3.97 -4.87
CA SER A 6 12.98 4.19 -3.62
C SER A 6 13.85 4.99 -2.65
N ILE A 7 13.28 5.98 -2.00
CA ILE A 7 13.95 6.75 -0.95
C ILE A 7 13.74 6.01 0.38
N SER A 8 14.83 5.68 1.06
CA SER A 8 14.79 5.11 2.40
C SER A 8 14.87 6.21 3.45
N GLY A 9 14.17 6.05 4.57
CA GLY A 9 14.36 6.90 5.75
C GLY A 9 15.78 6.90 6.28
N LEU A 10 16.55 5.85 6.00
CA LEU A 10 17.98 5.77 6.36
C LEU A 10 18.85 6.85 5.69
N GLU A 11 18.42 7.42 4.57
CA GLU A 11 19.14 8.51 3.90
C GLU A 11 19.16 9.81 4.71
N TYR A 12 18.25 9.93 5.67
CA TYR A 12 18.14 11.09 6.58
C TYR A 12 18.74 10.83 7.96
N VAL A 13 19.32 9.65 8.19
CA VAL A 13 19.99 9.28 9.44
C VAL A 13 21.46 9.63 9.31
N VAL A 14 21.94 10.47 10.22
CA VAL A 14 23.35 10.88 10.32
C VAL A 14 24.07 10.05 11.39
N ASP A 15 23.40 9.85 12.52
CA ASP A 15 23.89 9.03 13.63
C ASP A 15 22.81 7.98 13.97
N PRO A 16 22.98 6.71 13.53
CA PRO A 16 21.97 5.68 13.74
C PRO A 16 21.73 5.32 15.21
N ASP A 17 22.65 5.69 16.10
CA ASP A 17 22.52 5.42 17.54
C ASP A 17 21.81 6.54 18.30
N ARG A 18 21.66 7.73 17.69
CA ARG A 18 21.13 8.93 18.37
C ARG A 18 19.95 9.57 17.67
N ASP A 19 19.91 9.50 16.35
CA ASP A 19 18.80 10.10 15.60
C ASP A 19 17.48 9.41 15.95
N PRO A 20 16.41 10.17 16.23
CA PRO A 20 15.12 9.59 16.62
C PRO A 20 14.36 8.99 15.42
N VAL A 21 15.05 8.17 14.64
CA VAL A 21 14.50 7.51 13.44
C VAL A 21 14.55 6.01 13.62
N VAL A 22 13.39 5.39 13.46
CA VAL A 22 13.23 3.92 13.47
C VAL A 22 12.75 3.47 12.11
N ILE A 23 13.51 2.60 11.49
CA ILE A 23 13.15 1.98 10.21
C ILE A 23 12.67 0.56 10.47
N VAL A 24 11.47 0.25 10.00
CA VAL A 24 10.90 -1.11 10.03
C VAL A 24 10.75 -1.58 8.59
N ASP A 25 11.34 -2.72 8.28
CA ASP A 25 11.22 -3.36 6.98
C ASP A 25 11.15 -4.88 7.13
N GLY A 26 10.91 -5.61 6.04
CA GLY A 26 10.79 -7.06 6.10
C GLY A 26 10.60 -7.73 4.74
N LEU A 27 10.61 -9.04 4.76
CA LEU A 27 10.51 -9.88 3.56
C LEU A 27 9.12 -9.87 2.92
N THR A 28 8.11 -9.38 3.63
CA THR A 28 6.69 -9.53 3.26
C THR A 28 6.35 -8.88 1.93
N LYS A 29 6.82 -7.66 1.68
CA LYS A 29 6.41 -6.86 0.51
C LYS A 29 7.51 -6.78 -0.54
N ALA A 30 8.65 -6.19 -0.21
CA ALA A 30 9.74 -5.98 -1.15
C ALA A 30 10.27 -7.27 -1.78
N LEU A 31 10.36 -8.34 -1.00
CA LEU A 31 10.87 -9.64 -1.43
C LEU A 31 9.78 -10.71 -1.62
N ARG A 32 8.52 -10.34 -1.57
CA ARG A 32 7.34 -11.18 -1.86
C ARG A 32 7.23 -12.47 -1.02
N HIS A 33 7.74 -12.46 0.23
CA HIS A 33 7.66 -13.59 1.15
C HIS A 33 6.69 -13.35 2.32
N PRO A 34 5.38 -13.12 2.09
CA PRO A 34 4.44 -12.78 3.16
C PRO A 34 4.24 -13.91 4.17
N GLY A 35 4.40 -15.16 3.77
CA GLY A 35 4.26 -16.32 4.65
C GLY A 35 5.45 -16.55 5.59
N TRP A 36 6.59 -15.93 5.34
CA TRP A 36 7.79 -16.12 6.16
C TRP A 36 7.72 -15.39 7.50
N ARG A 37 6.89 -14.37 7.60
CA ARG A 37 6.66 -13.61 8.84
C ARG A 37 7.95 -13.06 9.46
N LEU A 38 8.89 -12.60 8.61
CA LEU A 38 10.15 -11.97 9.02
C LEU A 38 10.15 -10.48 8.70
N ALA A 39 10.48 -9.71 9.72
CA ALA A 39 10.72 -8.28 9.66
C ALA A 39 11.91 -7.95 10.55
N TRP A 40 12.49 -6.77 10.36
CA TRP A 40 13.55 -6.22 11.20
C TRP A 40 13.30 -4.76 11.50
N MET A 41 13.96 -4.30 12.52
CA MET A 41 13.96 -2.90 12.93
C MET A 41 15.40 -2.41 13.07
N VAL A 42 15.64 -1.21 12.59
CA VAL A 42 16.92 -0.50 12.72
C VAL A 42 16.63 0.85 13.36
N GLY A 43 17.37 1.22 14.38
CA GLY A 43 17.19 2.48 15.10
C GLY A 43 18.05 2.57 16.35
N PRO A 44 17.86 3.57 17.20
CA PRO A 44 18.63 3.78 18.42
C PRO A 44 18.65 2.54 19.31
N PRO A 45 19.81 2.18 19.90
CA PRO A 45 19.98 0.94 20.67
C PRO A 45 18.99 0.77 21.84
N ASP A 46 18.68 1.86 22.53
CA ASP A 46 17.72 1.86 23.65
C ASP A 46 16.31 1.49 23.21
N VAL A 47 15.86 1.98 22.05
CA VAL A 47 14.57 1.63 21.45
C VAL A 47 14.57 0.17 20.99
N VAL A 48 15.63 -0.25 20.29
CA VAL A 48 15.78 -1.63 19.78
C VAL A 48 15.82 -2.62 20.94
N GLU A 49 16.51 -2.30 22.03
CA GLU A 49 16.58 -3.16 23.21
C GLU A 49 15.20 -3.37 23.86
N VAL A 50 14.44 -2.28 24.04
CA VAL A 50 13.09 -2.37 24.62
C VAL A 50 12.17 -3.21 23.74
N VAL A 51 12.17 -2.97 22.43
CA VAL A 51 11.33 -3.74 21.48
C VAL A 51 11.75 -5.21 21.44
N SER A 52 13.06 -5.51 21.47
CA SER A 52 13.57 -6.88 21.52
C SER A 52 13.12 -7.65 22.77
N ARG A 53 13.15 -6.99 23.94
CA ARG A 53 12.67 -7.60 25.19
C ARG A 53 11.17 -7.88 25.14
N ILE A 54 10.38 -6.93 24.62
CA ILE A 54 8.93 -7.09 24.49
C ILE A 54 8.62 -8.20 23.49
N GLY A 55 9.26 -8.20 22.33
CA GLY A 55 9.08 -9.22 21.29
C GLY A 55 9.47 -10.62 21.78
N GLY A 56 10.55 -10.73 22.55
CA GLY A 56 10.94 -11.99 23.19
C GLY A 56 9.90 -12.54 24.16
N ALA A 57 9.21 -11.65 24.89
CA ALA A 57 8.18 -12.03 25.84
C ALA A 57 6.83 -12.36 25.17
N LEU A 58 6.47 -11.67 24.09
CA LEU A 58 5.18 -11.83 23.41
C LEU A 58 5.21 -12.93 22.36
N ASP A 59 6.23 -12.94 21.50
CA ASP A 59 6.27 -13.75 20.27
C ASP A 59 7.31 -14.90 20.34
N GLY A 60 8.17 -14.91 21.34
CA GLY A 60 9.25 -15.91 21.47
C GLY A 60 10.37 -15.77 20.43
N GLY A 61 10.34 -14.69 19.62
CA GLY A 61 11.31 -14.40 18.57
C GLY A 61 10.97 -14.98 17.19
N ALA A 62 11.67 -14.49 16.18
CA ALA A 62 11.46 -14.91 14.80
C ALA A 62 12.01 -16.32 14.54
N ASN A 63 11.37 -17.07 13.63
CA ASN A 63 11.73 -18.44 13.27
C ASN A 63 13.17 -18.55 12.76
N ALA A 64 14.03 -19.26 13.47
CA ALA A 64 15.47 -19.35 13.18
C ALA A 64 15.79 -20.02 11.82
N PRO A 65 15.15 -21.11 11.38
CA PRO A 65 15.30 -21.63 10.02
C PRO A 65 15.00 -20.62 8.93
N LEU A 66 13.92 -19.84 9.08
CA LEU A 66 13.56 -18.82 8.09
C LEU A 66 14.51 -17.62 8.12
N GLN A 67 15.03 -17.24 9.28
CA GLN A 67 16.11 -16.24 9.36
C GLN A 67 17.34 -16.68 8.55
N ARG A 68 17.76 -17.94 8.69
CA ARG A 68 18.86 -18.49 7.91
C ARG A 68 18.57 -18.51 6.40
N ALA A 69 17.40 -18.99 6.02
CA ALA A 69 17.00 -19.05 4.60
C ALA A 69 16.90 -17.65 3.98
N SER A 70 16.61 -16.61 4.77
CA SER A 70 16.50 -15.24 4.28
C SER A 70 17.85 -14.61 3.88
N LEU A 71 18.98 -15.15 4.33
CA LEU A 71 20.30 -14.59 4.01
C LEU A 71 20.57 -14.58 2.51
N ASP A 72 20.16 -15.62 1.80
CA ASP A 72 20.34 -15.72 0.34
C ASP A 72 19.42 -14.70 -0.38
N ALA A 73 18.19 -14.53 0.09
CA ALA A 73 17.25 -13.55 -0.48
C ALA A 73 17.68 -12.10 -0.21
N LEU A 74 18.38 -11.86 0.90
CA LEU A 74 18.90 -10.55 1.31
C LEU A 74 20.30 -10.26 0.74
N ALA A 75 20.94 -11.23 0.08
CA ALA A 75 22.21 -10.96 -0.62
C ALA A 75 22.01 -9.79 -1.61
N PRO A 76 22.91 -8.77 -1.63
CA PRO A 76 22.68 -7.53 -2.38
C PRO A 76 22.28 -7.76 -3.84
N ALA A 77 22.96 -8.65 -4.54
CA ALA A 77 22.66 -8.94 -5.94
C ALA A 77 21.27 -9.57 -6.14
N ALA A 78 20.85 -10.45 -5.23
CA ALA A 78 19.53 -11.08 -5.26
C ALA A 78 18.42 -10.08 -4.95
N ALA A 79 18.59 -9.30 -3.88
CA ALA A 79 17.64 -8.27 -3.48
C ALA A 79 17.45 -7.19 -4.56
N GLU A 80 18.53 -6.74 -5.21
CA GLU A 80 18.46 -5.80 -6.32
C GLU A 80 17.79 -6.38 -7.55
N ALA A 81 18.09 -7.64 -7.90
CA ALA A 81 17.44 -8.30 -9.04
C ALA A 81 15.92 -8.42 -8.80
N GLU A 82 15.51 -8.81 -7.59
CA GLU A 82 14.12 -8.89 -7.20
C GLU A 82 13.44 -7.51 -7.23
N ALA A 83 14.08 -6.49 -6.68
CA ALA A 83 13.56 -5.12 -6.67
C ALA A 83 13.34 -4.59 -8.11
N ARG A 84 14.27 -4.87 -9.03
CA ARG A 84 14.10 -4.49 -10.45
C ARG A 84 12.93 -5.22 -11.10
N ALA A 85 12.81 -6.53 -10.88
CA ALA A 85 11.75 -7.35 -11.46
C ALA A 85 10.36 -6.92 -10.93
N VAL A 86 10.23 -6.73 -9.62
CA VAL A 86 9.00 -6.25 -8.97
C VAL A 86 8.62 -4.88 -9.51
N ARG A 87 9.56 -3.95 -9.59
CA ARG A 87 9.33 -2.60 -10.09
C ARG A 87 8.80 -2.60 -11.53
N ALA A 88 9.41 -3.37 -12.42
CA ALA A 88 8.97 -3.45 -13.81
C ALA A 88 7.52 -3.95 -13.93
N VAL A 89 7.18 -5.03 -13.23
CA VAL A 89 5.83 -5.62 -13.23
C VAL A 89 4.80 -4.66 -12.63
N PHE A 90 5.12 -4.07 -11.48
CA PHE A 90 4.17 -3.17 -10.81
C PHE A 90 4.01 -1.83 -11.52
N ARG A 91 5.04 -1.33 -12.19
CA ARG A 91 4.92 -0.14 -13.06
C ARG A 91 3.87 -0.36 -14.15
N ALA A 92 3.95 -1.45 -14.89
CA ALA A 92 2.97 -1.77 -15.93
C ALA A 92 1.54 -1.88 -15.39
N LYS A 93 1.37 -2.54 -14.23
CA LYS A 93 0.05 -2.66 -13.58
C LYS A 93 -0.48 -1.33 -13.07
N ARG A 94 0.38 -0.51 -12.47
CA ARG A 94 0.04 0.85 -12.03
C ARG A 94 -0.48 1.68 -13.20
N ASP A 95 0.30 1.74 -14.27
CA ASP A 95 0.00 2.58 -15.43
C ASP A 95 -1.33 2.14 -16.07
N ARG A 96 -1.58 0.84 -16.13
CA ARG A 96 -2.86 0.30 -16.61
C ARG A 96 -4.04 0.62 -15.70
N LEU A 97 -3.87 0.47 -14.36
CA LEU A 97 -4.93 0.83 -13.40
C LEU A 97 -5.22 2.33 -13.43
N VAL A 98 -4.17 3.17 -13.36
CA VAL A 98 -4.31 4.63 -13.33
C VAL A 98 -5.05 5.11 -14.58
N SER A 99 -4.59 4.74 -15.77
CA SER A 99 -5.24 5.14 -17.01
C SER A 99 -6.69 4.67 -17.09
N GLY A 100 -6.99 3.47 -16.58
CA GLY A 100 -8.35 2.94 -16.54
C GLY A 100 -9.26 3.70 -15.58
N LEU A 101 -8.79 4.06 -14.41
CA LEU A 101 -9.55 4.84 -13.42
C LEU A 101 -9.77 6.28 -13.90
N GLU A 102 -8.76 6.91 -14.46
CA GLU A 102 -8.88 8.27 -15.04
C GLU A 102 -9.90 8.32 -16.19
N ALA A 103 -9.94 7.28 -17.03
CA ALA A 103 -10.95 7.15 -18.08
C ALA A 103 -12.39 7.03 -17.53
N LEU A 104 -12.55 6.60 -16.28
CA LEU A 104 -13.84 6.56 -15.57
C LEU A 104 -14.18 7.86 -14.83
N GLY A 105 -13.32 8.88 -14.90
CA GLY A 105 -13.50 10.15 -14.21
C GLY A 105 -12.99 10.16 -12.76
N VAL A 106 -12.25 9.14 -12.34
CA VAL A 106 -11.62 9.07 -11.03
C VAL A 106 -10.28 9.81 -11.05
N ARG A 107 -10.06 10.70 -10.10
CA ARG A 107 -8.80 11.43 -9.95
C ARG A 107 -7.82 10.62 -9.11
N VAL A 108 -6.68 10.23 -9.68
CA VAL A 108 -5.68 9.41 -9.00
C VAL A 108 -4.58 10.29 -8.40
N ALA A 109 -4.30 10.14 -7.11
CA ALA A 109 -3.13 10.76 -6.49
C ALA A 109 -1.84 10.13 -7.05
N PRO A 110 -0.72 10.90 -7.16
CA PRO A 110 0.53 10.39 -7.72
C PRO A 110 1.01 9.09 -7.04
N ALA A 111 0.85 7.95 -7.69
CA ALA A 111 1.24 6.64 -7.19
C ALA A 111 2.69 6.31 -7.57
N ARG A 112 3.67 6.90 -6.86
CA ARG A 112 5.10 6.73 -7.15
C ARG A 112 5.74 5.53 -6.45
N GLY A 113 5.01 4.82 -5.60
CA GLY A 113 5.48 3.65 -4.86
C GLY A 113 4.34 2.72 -4.50
N THR A 114 4.64 1.66 -3.72
CA THR A 114 3.65 0.67 -3.28
C THR A 114 2.98 -0.11 -4.44
N PHE A 115 1.89 -0.78 -4.15
CA PHE A 115 0.99 -1.44 -5.10
C PHE A 115 -0.47 -1.00 -4.91
N TYR A 116 -0.63 0.21 -4.39
CA TYR A 116 -1.92 0.86 -4.18
C TYR A 116 -1.99 2.19 -4.93
N ALA A 117 -3.19 2.53 -5.38
CA ALA A 117 -3.56 3.87 -5.83
C ALA A 117 -4.59 4.46 -4.87
N PHE A 118 -4.35 5.68 -4.40
CA PHE A 118 -5.29 6.42 -3.57
C PHE A 118 -5.97 7.46 -4.43
N CYS A 119 -7.29 7.43 -4.47
CA CYS A 119 -8.08 8.08 -5.51
C CYS A 119 -9.20 8.91 -4.91
N ASP A 120 -9.45 10.07 -5.51
CA ASP A 120 -10.56 10.93 -5.16
C ASP A 120 -11.72 10.74 -6.16
N LEU A 121 -12.87 10.42 -5.61
CA LEU A 121 -14.10 10.13 -6.33
C LEU A 121 -14.99 11.37 -6.54
N SER A 122 -14.59 12.56 -6.08
CA SER A 122 -15.40 13.76 -6.10
C SER A 122 -15.87 14.18 -7.51
N GLY A 123 -15.19 13.72 -8.55
CA GLY A 123 -15.54 13.93 -9.96
C GLY A 123 -16.62 13.02 -10.51
N LEU A 124 -17.00 11.95 -9.79
CA LEU A 124 -18.00 10.98 -10.24
C LEU A 124 -19.45 11.51 -10.05
N PRO A 125 -20.44 10.93 -10.73
CA PRO A 125 -21.84 11.22 -10.47
C PRO A 125 -22.24 10.77 -9.06
N ALA A 126 -23.19 11.45 -8.45
CA ALA A 126 -23.80 10.99 -7.20
C ALA A 126 -24.56 9.66 -7.45
N PRO A 127 -24.59 8.69 -6.52
CA PRO A 127 -23.99 8.75 -5.17
C PRO A 127 -22.51 8.36 -5.10
N LEU A 128 -21.86 7.99 -6.21
CA LEU A 128 -20.51 7.41 -6.25
C LEU A 128 -19.37 8.37 -5.80
N ARG A 129 -19.69 9.62 -5.47
CA ARG A 129 -18.72 10.56 -4.86
C ARG A 129 -18.38 10.20 -3.41
N ASP A 130 -19.28 9.49 -2.76
CA ASP A 130 -19.05 8.94 -1.42
C ASP A 130 -18.34 7.60 -1.53
N ALA A 131 -17.26 7.43 -0.77
CA ALA A 131 -16.42 6.24 -0.88
C ALA A 131 -17.10 4.97 -0.33
N ASP A 132 -18.00 5.10 0.64
CA ASP A 132 -18.75 3.95 1.15
C ASP A 132 -19.81 3.52 0.13
N ALA A 133 -20.54 4.47 -0.47
CA ALA A 133 -21.48 4.17 -1.54
C ALA A 133 -20.79 3.55 -2.77
N PHE A 134 -19.62 4.05 -3.14
CA PHE A 134 -18.82 3.45 -4.21
C PHE A 134 -18.36 2.04 -3.84
N PHE A 135 -17.90 1.83 -2.60
CA PHE A 135 -17.46 0.52 -2.13
C PHE A 135 -18.60 -0.50 -2.22
N GLU A 136 -19.80 -0.16 -1.77
CA GLU A 136 -20.98 -1.02 -1.85
C GLU A 136 -21.31 -1.40 -3.30
N ALA A 137 -21.41 -0.40 -4.18
CA ALA A 137 -21.67 -0.63 -5.61
C ALA A 137 -20.57 -1.46 -6.30
N ALA A 138 -19.31 -1.25 -5.93
CA ALA A 138 -18.19 -2.03 -6.45
C ALA A 138 -18.23 -3.48 -5.91
N LEU A 139 -18.65 -3.68 -4.66
CA LEU A 139 -18.77 -4.99 -4.05
C LEU A 139 -19.86 -5.84 -4.73
N ASP A 140 -21.00 -5.25 -5.10
CA ASP A 140 -22.04 -5.89 -5.89
C ASP A 140 -21.50 -6.41 -7.23
N GLU A 141 -20.58 -5.68 -7.84
CA GLU A 141 -19.84 -6.09 -9.03
C GLU A 141 -18.59 -6.96 -8.70
N ARG A 142 -18.46 -7.44 -7.46
CA ARG A 142 -17.35 -8.30 -6.98
C ARG A 142 -15.97 -7.64 -7.11
N VAL A 143 -15.89 -6.33 -6.89
CA VAL A 143 -14.64 -5.59 -6.78
C VAL A 143 -14.49 -5.07 -5.37
N ILE A 144 -13.43 -5.52 -4.69
CA ILE A 144 -13.11 -5.08 -3.33
C ILE A 144 -12.20 -3.87 -3.40
N THR A 145 -12.62 -2.78 -2.76
CA THR A 145 -11.85 -1.54 -2.59
C THR A 145 -11.76 -1.22 -1.10
N VAL A 146 -11.11 -0.12 -0.72
CA VAL A 146 -11.04 0.26 0.70
C VAL A 146 -11.34 1.75 0.84
N PRO A 147 -12.45 2.11 1.52
CA PRO A 147 -12.81 3.51 1.76
C PRO A 147 -11.73 4.30 2.51
N GLY A 148 -11.53 5.55 2.09
CA GLY A 148 -10.48 6.42 2.59
C GLY A 148 -10.59 6.74 4.07
N ARG A 149 -11.81 6.84 4.60
CA ARG A 149 -12.05 7.08 6.03
C ARG A 149 -11.35 6.07 6.95
N LEU A 150 -11.06 4.86 6.46
CA LEU A 150 -10.30 3.85 7.22
C LEU A 150 -8.80 4.18 7.35
N PHE A 151 -8.32 5.18 6.63
CA PHE A 151 -6.96 5.71 6.70
C PHE A 151 -6.88 7.08 7.35
N ASP A 152 -8.02 7.59 7.82
CA ASP A 152 -8.09 8.84 8.54
C ASP A 152 -7.61 8.63 9.98
N MET A 153 -6.40 9.11 10.24
CA MET A 153 -5.75 9.00 11.53
C MET A 153 -6.15 10.19 12.40
N ASP A 154 -7.09 9.97 13.29
CA ASP A 154 -7.52 10.97 14.30
C ASP A 154 -7.17 10.49 15.72
N PRO A 155 -5.88 10.53 16.12
CA PRO A 155 -5.47 10.15 17.46
C PRO A 155 -6.04 11.12 18.48
N GLY A 156 -6.93 10.64 19.33
CA GLY A 156 -7.60 11.43 20.35
C GLY A 156 -9.00 11.93 19.97
N HIS A 157 -9.53 11.49 18.84
CA HIS A 157 -10.91 11.79 18.38
C HIS A 157 -11.24 13.30 18.42
N GLN A 158 -10.36 14.11 17.85
CA GLN A 158 -10.48 15.57 17.88
C GLN A 158 -11.25 16.14 16.67
N GLN A 159 -11.51 15.34 15.67
CA GLN A 159 -12.28 15.77 14.49
C GLN A 159 -13.78 15.86 14.84
N SER A 160 -14.33 17.03 14.58
CA SER A 160 -15.76 17.28 14.74
C SER A 160 -16.44 17.33 13.37
N GLY A 161 -16.65 16.20 12.74
CA GLY A 161 -17.30 16.19 11.43
C GLY A 161 -16.98 14.92 10.62
N PRO A 162 -17.48 14.83 9.38
CA PRO A 162 -17.14 13.72 8.50
C PRO A 162 -15.64 13.73 8.15
N SER A 163 -15.10 12.55 7.92
CA SER A 163 -13.69 12.39 7.51
C SER A 163 -13.37 13.23 6.26
N PRO A 164 -12.24 13.95 6.23
CA PRO A 164 -11.77 14.63 5.02
C PRO A 164 -11.45 13.66 3.88
N LEU A 165 -11.39 12.36 4.18
CA LEU A 165 -11.18 11.28 3.22
C LEU A 165 -12.47 10.56 2.82
N ALA A 166 -13.64 11.13 3.08
CA ALA A 166 -14.94 10.52 2.76
C ALA A 166 -15.16 10.29 1.26
N SER A 167 -14.54 11.11 0.37
CA SER A 167 -14.54 10.90 -1.08
C SER A 167 -13.35 10.12 -1.60
N TRP A 168 -12.47 9.64 -0.73
CA TRP A 168 -11.26 8.96 -1.12
C TRP A 168 -11.39 7.45 -1.03
N LEU A 169 -10.73 6.74 -1.96
CA LEU A 169 -10.78 5.29 -2.03
C LEU A 169 -9.41 4.72 -2.41
N ARG A 170 -9.03 3.60 -1.80
CA ARG A 170 -7.83 2.88 -2.15
C ARG A 170 -8.13 1.72 -3.08
N PHE A 171 -7.48 1.70 -4.24
CA PHE A 171 -7.42 0.57 -5.17
C PHE A 171 -6.09 -0.16 -5.04
N SER A 172 -6.07 -1.44 -5.45
CA SER A 172 -4.85 -2.25 -5.47
C SER A 172 -4.55 -2.75 -6.89
N TYR A 173 -3.31 -2.56 -7.34
CA TYR A 173 -2.78 -3.21 -8.54
C TYR A 173 -1.83 -4.38 -8.21
N GLY A 174 -1.94 -4.91 -6.97
CA GLY A 174 -1.23 -6.12 -6.52
C GLY A 174 -1.59 -7.39 -7.32
N PRO A 175 -2.86 -7.65 -7.65
CA PRO A 175 -3.28 -8.84 -8.37
C PRO A 175 -2.64 -9.00 -9.77
N PRO A 176 -2.77 -10.18 -10.42
CA PRO A 176 -2.39 -10.37 -11.81
C PRO A 176 -3.06 -9.33 -12.75
N MET A 177 -2.41 -8.99 -13.87
CA MET A 177 -2.91 -7.98 -14.82
C MET A 177 -4.34 -8.28 -15.29
N ALA A 178 -4.63 -9.53 -15.60
CA ALA A 178 -5.98 -9.93 -16.04
C ALA A 178 -7.06 -9.64 -14.98
N VAL A 179 -6.73 -9.74 -13.69
CA VAL A 179 -7.64 -9.39 -12.59
C VAL A 179 -7.81 -7.88 -12.47
N VAL A 180 -6.75 -7.11 -12.72
CA VAL A 180 -6.83 -5.64 -12.77
C VAL A 180 -7.74 -5.19 -13.92
N GLU A 181 -7.59 -5.77 -15.10
CA GLU A 181 -8.40 -5.45 -16.27
C GLU A 181 -9.87 -5.83 -16.08
N GLU A 182 -10.13 -7.02 -15.52
CA GLU A 182 -11.49 -7.44 -15.18
C GLU A 182 -12.11 -6.49 -14.14
N GLY A 183 -11.35 -6.10 -13.11
CA GLY A 183 -11.80 -5.12 -12.12
C GLY A 183 -12.17 -3.78 -12.76
N LEU A 184 -11.35 -3.24 -13.65
CA LEU A 184 -11.65 -2.01 -14.38
C LEU A 184 -12.91 -2.13 -15.24
N SER A 185 -13.10 -3.26 -15.92
CA SER A 185 -14.31 -3.52 -16.71
C SER A 185 -15.58 -3.52 -15.84
N ARG A 186 -15.51 -4.11 -14.64
CA ARG A 186 -16.61 -4.13 -13.67
C ARG A 186 -16.91 -2.73 -13.12
N LEU A 187 -15.87 -1.98 -12.76
CA LEU A 187 -16.01 -0.58 -12.30
C LEU A 187 -16.62 0.32 -13.39
N ALA A 188 -16.32 0.07 -14.65
CA ALA A 188 -16.95 0.80 -15.74
C ALA A 188 -18.48 0.60 -15.75
N ARG A 189 -18.98 -0.61 -15.44
CA ARG A 189 -20.43 -0.85 -15.31
C ARG A 189 -21.03 -0.10 -14.13
N VAL A 190 -20.34 -0.07 -12.98
CA VAL A 190 -20.78 0.70 -11.80
C VAL A 190 -20.97 2.16 -12.14
N VAL A 191 -19.96 2.77 -12.79
CA VAL A 191 -20.02 4.21 -13.15
C VAL A 191 -21.09 4.47 -14.22
N ALA A 192 -21.21 3.60 -15.22
CA ALA A 192 -22.23 3.74 -16.26
C ALA A 192 -23.65 3.63 -15.70
N ALA A 193 -23.90 2.68 -14.77
CA ALA A 193 -25.19 2.53 -14.12
C ALA A 193 -25.59 3.77 -13.32
N ALA A 194 -24.66 4.35 -12.57
CA ALA A 194 -24.90 5.57 -11.81
C ALA A 194 -25.16 6.79 -12.73
N ALA A 195 -24.45 6.89 -13.87
CA ALA A 195 -24.69 7.96 -14.82
C ALA A 195 -26.04 7.86 -15.55
N ALA A 196 -26.56 6.65 -15.73
CA ALA A 196 -27.87 6.42 -16.36
C ALA A 196 -29.06 6.66 -15.39
N GLY A 197 -28.82 6.61 -14.09
CA GLY A 197 -29.83 6.85 -13.05
C GLY A 197 -29.86 8.27 -12.49
N ALA A 198 -28.97 9.14 -12.94
CA ALA A 198 -28.86 10.55 -12.55
C ALA A 198 -29.57 11.44 -13.57
#